data_989334a9d0b4ff44fb14e3be09de9fb3
#
_entry.id   989334a9d0b4ff44fb14e3be09de9fb3
#
_cell.length_a   1.000
_cell.length_b   1.000
_cell.length_c   1.000
_cell.angle_alpha   90.00
_cell.angle_beta   90.00
_cell.angle_gamma   90.00
#
_symmetry.space_group_name_H-M   'P 1'
#
loop_
_entity.id
_entity.type
_entity.pdbx_description
1 polymer ?
#
loop_
_entity_poly.entity_id
_entity_poly.type
_entity_poly.pdbx_seq_one_letter_code
_entity_poly.pdbx_strand_id
1 'polypeptide(L)'
;MITRDLIGVLREHFVLEWVGIHGAPHWARVRANGLRLASFTGARTRVVEAFAFVHDSCRIDDDRDPEHGSRAAEFARTPVRRKTLPLPPDEMELLARACEGHSDGHTVDDITVCTCWDADRLDLGRVGLRLDPKYLCTDAD
;
A
#
# COMPACT_ATOMS: atom_id res chain seq x y z
N MET A 1 -9.17 9.05 -4.10
CA MET A 1 -8.45 10.33 -3.95
C MET A 1 -7.91 10.47 -2.53
N ILE A 2 -6.69 10.93 -2.40
CA ILE A 2 -6.06 11.13 -1.09
C ILE A 2 -6.34 12.54 -0.61
N THR A 3 -6.94 12.67 0.57
CA THR A 3 -7.33 13.96 1.15
C THR A 3 -6.36 14.38 2.25
N ARG A 4 -6.39 15.69 2.59
CA ARG A 4 -5.64 16.20 3.73
C ARG A 4 -6.07 15.55 5.04
N ASP A 5 -7.36 15.25 5.17
CA ASP A 5 -7.90 14.61 6.37
C ASP A 5 -7.32 13.20 6.55
N LEU A 6 -7.23 12.43 5.48
CA LEU A 6 -6.58 11.11 5.52
C LEU A 6 -5.12 11.23 5.92
N ILE A 7 -4.38 12.14 5.30
CA ILE A 7 -2.95 12.35 5.63
C ILE A 7 -2.79 12.74 7.09
N GLY A 8 -3.65 13.62 7.62
CA GLY A 8 -3.63 14.01 9.04
C GLY A 8 -3.85 12.82 9.96
N VAL A 9 -4.83 11.98 9.66
CA VAL A 9 -5.11 10.76 10.41
C VAL A 9 -3.92 9.81 10.39
N LEU A 10 -3.34 9.58 9.22
CA LEU A 10 -2.19 8.70 9.08
C LEU A 10 -0.98 9.21 9.86
N ARG A 11 -0.74 10.52 9.80
CA ARG A 11 0.37 11.14 10.52
C ARG A 11 0.23 11.02 12.04
N GLU A 12 -0.96 11.20 12.57
CA GLU A 12 -1.25 11.01 13.99
C GLU A 12 -1.07 9.55 14.42
N HIS A 13 -1.44 8.62 13.54
CA HIS A 13 -1.41 7.19 13.83
C HIS A 13 -0.01 6.57 13.67
N PHE A 14 0.77 7.06 12.72
CA PHE A 14 2.08 6.49 12.37
C PHE A 14 3.09 6.74 13.48
N VAL A 15 3.70 5.67 14.01
CA VAL A 15 4.58 5.73 15.18
C VAL A 15 6.07 5.71 14.85
N LEU A 16 6.43 5.44 13.58
CA LEU A 16 7.82 5.44 13.11
C LEU A 16 8.22 6.81 12.56
N GLU A 17 9.44 6.93 12.07
CA GLU A 17 9.91 8.16 11.44
C GLU A 17 9.08 8.51 10.20
N TRP A 18 8.44 9.65 10.22
CA TRP A 18 7.59 10.10 9.10
C TRP A 18 8.33 10.15 7.76
N VAL A 19 9.60 10.55 7.77
CA VAL A 19 10.46 10.62 6.59
C VAL A 19 11.40 9.42 6.48
N GLY A 20 11.16 8.36 7.24
CA GLY A 20 11.97 7.15 7.23
C GLY A 20 11.64 6.20 6.09
N ILE A 21 12.27 5.02 6.12
CA ILE A 21 12.19 4.02 5.04
C ILE A 21 10.78 3.44 4.83
N HIS A 22 9.91 3.48 5.83
CA HIS A 22 8.53 3.02 5.75
C HIS A 22 7.52 4.18 5.87
N GLY A 23 7.98 5.41 5.84
CA GLY A 23 7.16 6.61 6.00
C GLY A 23 6.74 7.27 4.68
N ALA A 24 6.38 8.54 4.77
CA ALA A 24 5.78 9.30 3.67
C ALA A 24 6.59 9.30 2.36
N PRO A 25 7.94 9.38 2.34
CA PRO A 25 8.67 9.31 1.08
C PRO A 25 8.47 7.99 0.34
N HIS A 26 8.46 6.87 1.06
CA HIS A 26 8.14 5.56 0.50
C HIS A 26 6.71 5.52 -0.05
N TRP A 27 5.74 6.01 0.72
CA TRP A 27 4.34 6.05 0.29
C TRP A 27 4.14 6.85 -1.00
N ALA A 28 4.83 8.00 -1.13
CA ALA A 28 4.78 8.81 -2.33
C ALA A 28 5.35 8.07 -3.55
N ARG A 29 6.44 7.33 -3.39
CA ARG A 29 7.01 6.53 -4.47
C ARG A 29 6.12 5.35 -4.85
N VAL A 30 5.53 4.68 -3.87
CA VAL A 30 4.55 3.60 -4.12
C VAL A 30 3.34 4.13 -4.89
N ARG A 31 2.85 5.31 -4.53
CA ARG A 31 1.77 5.96 -5.27
C ARG A 31 2.16 6.22 -6.72
N ALA A 32 3.32 6.82 -6.96
CA ALA A 32 3.80 7.10 -8.30
C ALA A 32 3.98 5.83 -9.14
N ASN A 33 4.59 4.81 -8.56
CA ASN A 33 4.75 3.50 -9.19
C ASN A 33 3.39 2.89 -9.52
N GLY A 34 2.48 2.90 -8.56
CA GLY A 34 1.16 2.29 -8.71
C GLY A 34 0.31 2.97 -9.78
N LEU A 35 0.29 4.29 -9.83
CA LEU A 35 -0.46 5.01 -10.85
C LEU A 35 0.12 4.77 -12.24
N ARG A 36 1.43 4.70 -12.36
CA ARG A 36 2.09 4.37 -13.64
C ARG A 36 1.72 2.94 -14.09
N LEU A 37 1.83 1.96 -13.19
CA LEU A 37 1.44 0.58 -13.51
C LEU A 37 -0.03 0.47 -13.87
N ALA A 38 -0.91 1.15 -13.14
CA ALA A 38 -2.35 1.12 -13.37
C ALA A 38 -2.72 1.61 -14.77
N SER A 39 -1.94 2.52 -15.36
CA SER A 39 -2.16 2.99 -16.73
C SER A 39 -1.99 1.87 -17.77
N PHE A 40 -1.26 0.80 -17.45
CA PHE A 40 -1.06 -0.38 -18.29
C PHE A 40 -1.95 -1.55 -17.90
N THR A 41 -2.20 -1.74 -16.59
CA THR A 41 -2.94 -2.90 -16.08
C THR A 41 -4.45 -2.72 -16.04
N GLY A 42 -4.92 -1.47 -16.04
CA GLY A 42 -6.33 -1.17 -15.82
C GLY A 42 -6.77 -1.28 -14.37
N ALA A 43 -5.83 -1.36 -13.42
CA ALA A 43 -6.13 -1.42 -11.99
C ALA A 43 -6.96 -0.20 -11.54
N ARG A 44 -7.74 -0.39 -10.48
CA ARG A 44 -8.58 0.68 -9.90
C ARG A 44 -7.71 1.69 -9.17
N THR A 45 -7.54 2.88 -9.74
CA THR A 45 -6.59 3.88 -9.25
C THR A 45 -6.88 4.34 -7.83
N ARG A 46 -8.14 4.42 -7.42
CA ARG A 46 -8.50 4.79 -6.03
C ARG A 46 -7.96 3.79 -5.02
N VAL A 47 -8.03 2.51 -5.33
CA VAL A 47 -7.49 1.45 -4.47
C VAL A 47 -5.97 1.53 -4.42
N VAL A 48 -5.33 1.71 -5.56
CA VAL A 48 -3.86 1.82 -5.67
C VAL A 48 -3.35 3.02 -4.86
N GLU A 49 -3.99 4.18 -4.97
CA GLU A 49 -3.63 5.36 -4.18
C GLU A 49 -3.82 5.13 -2.68
N ALA A 50 -4.96 4.59 -2.29
CA ALA A 50 -5.24 4.29 -0.88
C ALA A 50 -4.22 3.30 -0.30
N PHE A 51 -3.91 2.25 -1.06
CA PHE A 51 -2.88 1.28 -0.66
C PHE A 51 -1.54 1.94 -0.39
N ALA A 52 -1.10 2.84 -1.27
CA ALA A 52 0.19 3.51 -1.13
C ALA A 52 0.33 4.19 0.24
N PHE A 53 -0.73 4.80 0.72
CA PHE A 53 -0.72 5.55 1.99
C PHE A 53 -1.05 4.70 3.21
N VAL A 54 -1.78 3.59 3.05
CA VAL A 54 -2.27 2.79 4.18
C VAL A 54 -1.40 1.58 4.49
N HIS A 55 -0.77 0.95 3.49
CA HIS A 55 -0.15 -0.38 3.63
C HIS A 55 0.89 -0.47 4.75
N ASP A 56 1.71 0.54 4.95
CA ASP A 56 2.74 0.60 5.98
C ASP A 56 2.39 1.53 7.16
N SER A 57 1.20 2.13 7.16
CA SER A 57 0.81 3.14 8.15
C SER A 57 0.68 2.59 9.58
N CYS A 58 0.51 1.29 9.72
CA CYS A 58 0.35 0.61 11.01
C CYS A 58 1.61 -0.14 11.44
N ARG A 59 2.74 0.11 10.78
CA ARG A 59 4.01 -0.44 11.20
C ARG A 59 4.45 0.10 12.55
N ILE A 60 5.02 -0.78 13.38
CA ILE A 60 5.57 -0.41 14.70
C ILE A 60 7.06 -0.69 14.79
N ASP A 61 7.64 -1.33 13.79
CA ASP A 61 9.07 -1.67 13.74
C ASP A 61 9.55 -1.55 12.29
N ASP A 62 10.70 -0.89 12.06
CA ASP A 62 11.28 -0.73 10.72
C ASP A 62 11.95 -1.99 10.19
N ASP A 63 12.27 -2.94 11.06
CA ASP A 63 12.96 -4.17 10.68
C ASP A 63 11.96 -5.31 10.51
N ARG A 64 11.50 -5.91 11.61
CA ARG A 64 10.59 -7.04 11.56
C ARG A 64 9.22 -6.70 12.15
N ASP A 65 8.19 -6.77 11.32
CA ASP A 65 6.83 -6.51 11.72
C ASP A 65 5.85 -7.32 10.86
N PRO A 66 5.73 -8.65 11.12
CA PRO A 66 4.96 -9.54 10.25
C PRO A 66 3.46 -9.23 10.21
N GLU A 67 2.92 -8.56 11.23
CA GLU A 67 1.49 -8.27 11.34
C GLU A 67 1.11 -6.87 10.84
N HIS A 68 2.04 -6.10 10.32
CA HIS A 68 1.74 -4.72 9.93
C HIS A 68 0.71 -4.62 8.80
N GLY A 69 0.72 -5.56 7.86
CA GLY A 69 -0.26 -5.61 6.77
C GLY A 69 -1.67 -5.90 7.28
N SER A 70 -1.81 -6.87 8.19
CA SER A 70 -3.10 -7.19 8.81
C SER A 70 -3.64 -6.03 9.63
N ARG A 71 -2.78 -5.32 10.38
CA ARG A 71 -3.18 -4.12 11.11
C ARG A 71 -3.63 -3.00 10.16
N ALA A 72 -2.95 -2.82 9.03
CA ALA A 72 -3.35 -1.84 8.03
C ALA A 72 -4.73 -2.14 7.44
N ALA A 73 -5.01 -3.42 7.16
CA ALA A 73 -6.32 -3.85 6.67
C ALA A 73 -7.42 -3.56 7.69
N GLU A 74 -7.22 -3.88 8.95
CA GLU A 74 -8.17 -3.56 10.02
C GLU A 74 -8.38 -2.06 10.17
N PHE A 75 -7.31 -1.29 10.14
CA PHE A 75 -7.36 0.17 10.19
C PHE A 75 -8.26 0.73 9.08
N ALA A 76 -8.07 0.27 7.84
CA ALA A 76 -8.85 0.72 6.70
C ALA A 76 -10.34 0.38 6.83
N ARG A 77 -10.66 -0.77 7.44
CA ARG A 77 -12.04 -1.26 7.61
C ARG A 77 -12.82 -0.54 8.72
N THR A 78 -12.17 0.20 9.61
CA THR A 78 -12.88 0.83 10.73
C THR A 78 -13.87 1.89 10.24
N PRO A 79 -15.05 2.02 10.88
CA PRO A 79 -16.06 3.00 10.46
C PRO A 79 -15.56 4.44 10.46
N VAL A 80 -14.70 4.79 11.41
CA VAL A 80 -14.11 6.14 11.50
C VAL A 80 -13.28 6.45 10.27
N ARG A 81 -12.54 5.46 9.76
CA ARG A 81 -11.66 5.63 8.58
C ARG A 81 -12.43 5.68 7.27
N ARG A 82 -13.61 5.09 7.22
CA ARG A 82 -14.47 5.15 6.03
C ARG A 82 -14.84 6.57 5.62
N LYS A 83 -14.84 7.52 6.55
CA LYS A 83 -15.06 8.94 6.25
C LYS A 83 -13.92 9.57 5.48
N THR A 84 -12.68 9.13 5.75
CA THR A 84 -11.47 9.62 5.09
C THR A 84 -11.04 8.73 3.93
N LEU A 85 -11.60 7.51 3.83
CA LEU A 85 -11.38 6.54 2.77
C LEU A 85 -12.74 6.09 2.21
N PRO A 86 -13.44 6.94 1.44
CA PRO A 86 -14.81 6.64 0.98
C PRO A 86 -14.83 5.70 -0.23
N LEU A 87 -14.31 4.49 -0.06
CA LEU A 87 -14.30 3.46 -1.09
C LEU A 87 -15.59 2.63 -1.05
N PRO A 88 -16.13 2.23 -2.21
CA PRO A 88 -17.20 1.23 -2.26
C PRO A 88 -16.76 -0.08 -1.59
N PRO A 89 -17.71 -0.92 -1.12
CA PRO A 89 -17.36 -2.16 -0.41
C PRO A 89 -16.43 -3.10 -1.17
N ASP A 90 -16.60 -3.24 -2.48
CA ASP A 90 -15.73 -4.08 -3.31
C ASP A 90 -14.31 -3.53 -3.39
N GLU A 91 -14.15 -2.22 -3.53
CA GLU A 91 -12.84 -1.58 -3.56
C GLU A 91 -12.19 -1.60 -2.17
N MET A 92 -12.96 -1.43 -1.10
CA MET A 92 -12.44 -1.55 0.27
C MET A 92 -11.91 -2.97 0.53
N GLU A 93 -12.58 -3.99 0.03
CA GLU A 93 -12.11 -5.38 0.16
C GLU A 93 -10.82 -5.62 -0.64
N LEU A 94 -10.69 -5.05 -1.83
CA LEU A 94 -9.44 -5.10 -2.59
C LEU A 94 -8.30 -4.42 -1.84
N LEU A 95 -8.55 -3.26 -1.25
CA LEU A 95 -7.57 -2.54 -0.44
C LEU A 95 -7.12 -3.37 0.76
N ALA A 96 -8.07 -3.92 1.51
CA ALA A 96 -7.76 -4.75 2.68
C ALA A 96 -6.91 -5.97 2.29
N ARG A 97 -7.28 -6.64 1.22
CA ARG A 97 -6.56 -7.81 0.71
C ARG A 97 -5.15 -7.46 0.25
N ALA A 98 -4.99 -6.33 -0.42
CA ALA A 98 -3.67 -5.84 -0.82
C ALA A 98 -2.79 -5.54 0.41
N CYS A 99 -3.33 -4.88 1.43
CA CYS A 99 -2.60 -4.60 2.66
C CYS A 99 -2.20 -5.87 3.40
N GLU A 100 -3.12 -6.83 3.56
CA GLU A 100 -2.85 -8.09 4.27
C GLU A 100 -1.70 -8.87 3.66
N GLY A 101 -1.63 -8.94 2.33
CA GLY A 101 -0.69 -9.81 1.62
C GLY A 101 0.57 -9.14 1.09
N HIS A 102 0.76 -7.83 1.28
CA HIS A 102 1.81 -7.10 0.55
C HIS A 102 3.24 -7.53 0.91
N SER A 103 3.47 -8.05 2.09
CA SER A 103 4.80 -8.50 2.52
C SER A 103 5.00 -10.01 2.47
N ASP A 104 4.05 -10.77 1.95
CA ASP A 104 4.06 -12.24 1.99
C ASP A 104 4.65 -12.91 0.74
N GLY A 105 5.11 -12.13 -0.24
CA GLY A 105 5.73 -12.66 -1.45
C GLY A 105 4.75 -13.28 -2.46
N HIS A 106 3.44 -13.09 -2.29
CA HIS A 106 2.44 -13.57 -3.25
C HIS A 106 2.59 -12.89 -4.61
N THR A 107 2.32 -13.61 -5.68
CA THR A 107 2.43 -13.13 -7.06
C THR A 107 1.16 -13.36 -7.90
N VAL A 108 0.10 -13.88 -7.30
CA VAL A 108 -1.18 -14.14 -7.98
C VAL A 108 -2.34 -13.63 -7.16
N ASP A 109 -3.10 -12.71 -7.71
CA ASP A 109 -4.36 -12.19 -7.16
C ASP A 109 -5.07 -11.35 -8.23
N ASP A 110 -6.16 -10.65 -7.85
CA ASP A 110 -6.82 -9.66 -8.69
C ASP A 110 -5.81 -8.62 -9.23
N ILE A 111 -6.03 -8.14 -10.45
CA ILE A 111 -5.07 -7.23 -11.10
C ILE A 111 -4.83 -5.94 -10.31
N THR A 112 -5.84 -5.43 -9.59
CA THR A 112 -5.66 -4.27 -8.73
C THR A 112 -4.77 -4.58 -7.54
N VAL A 113 -4.97 -5.73 -6.89
CA VAL A 113 -4.14 -6.20 -5.77
C VAL A 113 -2.70 -6.43 -6.25
N CYS A 114 -2.52 -7.09 -7.39
CA CYS A 114 -1.20 -7.31 -7.99
C CYS A 114 -0.49 -6.00 -8.30
N THR A 115 -1.20 -5.02 -8.83
CA THR A 115 -0.64 -3.69 -9.12
C THR A 115 -0.16 -3.00 -7.84
N CYS A 116 -0.92 -3.10 -6.75
CA CYS A 116 -0.51 -2.59 -5.44
C CYS A 116 0.79 -3.24 -4.97
N TRP A 117 0.87 -4.55 -5.02
CA TRP A 117 2.06 -5.29 -4.59
C TRP A 117 3.29 -4.95 -5.42
N ASP A 118 3.15 -4.87 -6.73
CA ASP A 118 4.25 -4.49 -7.62
C ASP A 118 4.73 -3.06 -7.35
N ALA A 119 3.80 -2.14 -7.11
CA ALA A 119 4.13 -0.76 -6.78
C ALA A 119 5.02 -0.64 -5.55
N ASP A 120 4.73 -1.44 -4.52
CA ASP A 120 5.54 -1.51 -3.30
C ASP A 120 6.90 -2.18 -3.55
N ARG A 121 6.90 -3.31 -4.25
CA ARG A 121 8.12 -4.09 -4.52
C ARG A 121 9.13 -3.34 -5.40
N LEU A 122 8.67 -2.47 -6.29
CA LEU A 122 9.54 -1.63 -7.10
C LEU A 122 10.35 -0.62 -6.27
N ASP A 123 9.98 -0.38 -5.01
CA ASP A 123 10.71 0.52 -4.10
C ASP A 123 11.63 -0.22 -3.10
N LEU A 124 11.97 -1.49 -3.35
CA LEU A 124 12.88 -2.27 -2.48
C LEU A 124 14.27 -1.67 -2.34
N GLY A 125 14.70 -0.84 -3.30
CA GLY A 125 15.97 -0.14 -3.23
C GLY A 125 16.14 0.74 -2.00
N ARG A 126 15.03 1.21 -1.37
CA ARG A 126 15.07 2.04 -0.16
C ARG A 126 15.70 1.33 1.04
N VAL A 127 15.62 -0.01 1.08
CA VAL A 127 16.19 -0.84 2.15
C VAL A 127 17.44 -1.60 1.69
N GLY A 128 18.04 -1.21 0.55
CA GLY A 128 19.26 -1.81 0.04
C GLY A 128 19.06 -3.18 -0.63
N LEU A 129 17.81 -3.60 -0.85
CA LEU A 129 17.51 -4.87 -1.51
C LEU A 129 17.40 -4.68 -3.02
N ARG A 130 17.87 -5.67 -3.76
CA ARG A 130 17.74 -5.72 -5.22
C ARG A 130 16.42 -6.41 -5.57
N LEU A 131 15.61 -5.76 -6.41
CA LEU A 131 14.38 -6.36 -6.91
C LEU A 131 14.68 -7.59 -7.76
N ASP A 132 14.02 -8.70 -7.45
CA ASP A 132 14.01 -9.91 -8.29
C ASP A 132 12.69 -9.94 -9.07
N PRO A 133 12.74 -9.92 -10.41
CA PRO A 133 11.54 -9.90 -11.25
C PRO A 133 10.56 -11.06 -11.00
N LYS A 134 11.02 -12.19 -10.46
CA LYS A 134 10.14 -13.34 -10.15
C LYS A 134 9.07 -13.03 -9.10
N TYR A 135 9.26 -11.97 -8.30
CA TYR A 135 8.30 -11.54 -7.28
C TYR A 135 7.29 -10.50 -7.80
N LEU A 136 7.39 -10.12 -9.08
CA LEU A 136 6.41 -9.22 -9.69
C LEU A 136 5.21 -10.00 -10.23
N CYS A 137 4.02 -9.40 -10.11
CA CYS A 137 2.74 -10.03 -10.46
C CYS A 137 2.25 -9.66 -11.86
N THR A 138 2.59 -8.48 -12.36
CA THR A 138 2.04 -7.93 -13.59
C THR A 138 3.06 -7.90 -14.70
N ASP A 139 2.57 -7.92 -15.97
CA ASP A 139 3.42 -7.81 -17.15
C ASP A 139 3.77 -6.34 -17.48
N ALA A 140 3.29 -5.39 -16.70
CA ALA A 140 3.53 -3.96 -16.92
C ALA A 140 4.88 -3.48 -16.37
N ASP A 141 5.58 -4.31 -15.61
CA ASP A 141 6.85 -3.98 -14.93
C ASP A 141 8.05 -3.95 -15.88
#